data_5142d18cab3a7aea89b06636b234ab80
#
_entry.id   5142d18cab3a7aea89b06636b234ab80
#
_cell.length_a   1.000
_cell.length_b   1.000
_cell.length_c   1.000
_cell.angle_alpha   90.00
_cell.angle_beta   90.00
_cell.angle_gamma   90.00
#
_symmetry.space_group_name_H-M   'P 1'
#
loop_
_entity.id
_entity.type
_entity.pdbx_description
1 polymer ?
#
loop_
_entity_poly.entity_id
_entity_poly.type
_entity_poly.pdbx_seq_one_letter_code
_entity_poly.pdbx_strand_id
1 'polypeptide(L)'
;MSQRSGPKHRSSVPPQDSGSTASRLLAHSAAAPGLRERLDLLESAAPGRPVIFDHVAEAGHSLYAGLIAQRWTQRHPMGRVWFTCPHIKAQENLHAELPIWGSDALFLPEHEWSGFEDLLPDPETAAERLATLREIHERRDLPVVLCLASFDEDVPAPGHLSDQITRLQTGQTIDPAAFAAELLEAGYEKTTQVFQRGQFAVRGGIVDVFSWQSPAPVRIELFGDDIDSLREFDVDEQTSVRRLDSVEILLGEANLEHQSRLTDYLGPDDLVVAVECHTPLAAACLMTGAALESSGTEDFSTACHDNPTGTFEAGDFILQEQKREQFAAQMGAWNADGWTVAMAFNSQGEVDRFTE
;
A
#
# COMPACT_ATOMS: atom_id res chain seq x y z
N MET A 1 7.65 53.65 46.44
CA MET A 1 6.84 52.41 46.45
C MET A 1 7.32 51.57 45.30
N SER A 2 8.16 50.60 45.62
CA SER A 2 8.89 49.79 44.65
C SER A 2 8.22 48.42 44.55
N GLN A 3 7.76 48.02 43.37
CA GLN A 3 7.29 46.66 43.13
C GLN A 3 8.43 45.85 42.53
N ARG A 4 8.88 44.86 43.27
CA ARG A 4 9.82 43.81 42.82
C ARG A 4 9.06 42.75 42.01
N SER A 5 9.39 42.63 40.75
CA SER A 5 9.02 41.48 39.91
C SER A 5 9.99 40.33 40.17
N GLY A 6 9.45 39.18 40.62
CA GLY A 6 10.20 37.96 40.82
C GLY A 6 10.48 37.24 39.46
N PRO A 7 11.49 36.38 39.39
CA PRO A 7 11.88 35.70 38.16
C PRO A 7 10.88 34.61 37.82
N LYS A 8 10.37 34.64 36.56
CA LYS A 8 9.60 33.54 35.99
C LYS A 8 10.53 32.34 35.71
N HIS A 9 10.32 31.27 36.43
CA HIS A 9 10.88 29.95 36.10
C HIS A 9 10.38 29.55 34.70
N ARG A 10 11.28 29.59 33.72
CA ARG A 10 11.10 28.89 32.46
C ARG A 10 11.41 27.41 32.74
N SER A 11 10.39 26.56 32.75
CA SER A 11 10.56 25.12 32.63
C SER A 11 11.17 24.85 31.28
N SER A 12 12.41 24.43 31.24
CA SER A 12 13.06 23.87 30.05
C SER A 12 12.40 22.52 29.75
N VAL A 13 11.53 22.49 28.75
CA VAL A 13 11.08 21.25 28.12
C VAL A 13 12.33 20.66 27.46
N PRO A 14 12.68 19.38 27.75
CA PRO A 14 13.79 18.73 27.04
C PRO A 14 13.47 18.66 25.53
N PRO A 15 14.49 18.68 24.66
CA PRO A 15 14.26 18.58 23.23
C PRO A 15 13.51 17.27 22.92
N GLN A 16 12.34 17.41 22.29
CA GLN A 16 11.58 16.27 21.79
C GLN A 16 12.43 15.59 20.72
N ASP A 17 12.82 14.35 20.99
CA ASP A 17 13.38 13.44 19.99
C ASP A 17 12.43 13.38 18.79
N SER A 18 12.94 13.62 17.59
CA SER A 18 12.19 13.95 16.38
C SER A 18 11.56 12.74 15.66
N GLY A 19 11.27 11.67 16.38
CA GLY A 19 10.54 10.51 15.85
C GLY A 19 9.05 10.54 16.23
N SER A 20 8.16 10.16 15.30
CA SER A 20 6.75 9.99 15.64
C SER A 20 6.59 8.93 16.75
N THR A 21 5.48 8.97 17.49
CA THR A 21 5.18 7.96 18.52
C THR A 21 5.17 6.55 17.91
N ALA A 22 4.65 6.39 16.71
CA ALA A 22 4.65 5.12 15.97
C ALA A 22 6.08 4.64 15.68
N SER A 23 6.97 5.51 15.20
CA SER A 23 8.39 5.15 14.96
C SER A 23 9.11 4.70 16.22
N ARG A 24 8.83 5.35 17.36
CA ARG A 24 9.40 4.93 18.65
C ARG A 24 8.85 3.59 19.13
N LEU A 25 7.56 3.36 18.93
CA LEU A 25 6.93 2.08 19.26
C LEU A 25 7.50 0.96 18.38
N LEU A 26 7.63 1.20 17.07
CA LEU A 26 8.22 0.25 16.14
C LEU A 26 9.66 -0.12 16.55
N ALA A 27 10.50 0.87 16.84
CA ALA A 27 11.87 0.64 17.27
C ALA A 27 11.96 -0.10 18.62
N HIS A 28 11.07 0.24 19.55
CA HIS A 28 10.99 -0.45 20.85
C HIS A 28 10.58 -1.91 20.69
N SER A 29 9.56 -2.17 19.87
CA SER A 29 9.08 -3.53 19.56
C SER A 29 10.18 -4.36 18.88
N ALA A 30 10.88 -3.77 17.88
CA ALA A 30 11.99 -4.44 17.20
C ALA A 30 13.15 -4.82 18.14
N ALA A 31 13.32 -4.12 19.26
CA ALA A 31 14.35 -4.38 20.25
C ALA A 31 13.95 -5.47 21.27
N ALA A 32 12.66 -5.83 21.36
CA ALA A 32 12.20 -6.89 22.25
C ALA A 32 12.89 -8.23 21.90
N PRO A 33 13.47 -8.95 22.88
CA PRO A 33 14.36 -10.08 22.59
C PRO A 33 13.74 -11.15 21.70
N GLY A 34 12.55 -11.64 22.02
CA GLY A 34 11.88 -12.67 21.23
C GLY A 34 11.51 -12.22 19.82
N LEU A 35 11.05 -10.97 19.67
CA LEU A 35 10.69 -10.41 18.36
C LEU A 35 11.94 -10.16 17.51
N ARG A 36 13.01 -9.67 18.11
CA ARG A 36 14.29 -9.49 17.44
C ARG A 36 14.83 -10.82 16.89
N GLU A 37 14.81 -11.88 17.71
CA GLU A 37 15.22 -13.21 17.27
C GLU A 37 14.42 -13.69 16.06
N ARG A 38 13.09 -13.50 16.07
CA ARG A 38 12.24 -13.85 14.94
C ARG A 38 12.55 -13.04 13.68
N LEU A 39 12.74 -11.75 13.83
CA LEU A 39 13.14 -10.87 12.71
C LEU A 39 14.52 -11.25 12.16
N ASP A 40 15.44 -11.73 13.01
CA ASP A 40 16.76 -12.19 12.56
C ASP A 40 16.66 -13.50 11.78
N LEU A 41 15.69 -14.38 12.08
CA LEU A 41 15.46 -15.60 11.32
C LEU A 41 14.99 -15.36 9.87
N LEU A 42 14.46 -14.18 9.56
CA LEU A 42 14.08 -13.84 8.18
C LEU A 42 15.23 -13.99 7.18
N GLU A 43 16.48 -13.83 7.61
CA GLU A 43 17.66 -14.05 6.78
C GLU A 43 17.78 -15.51 6.28
N SER A 44 17.18 -16.45 6.99
CA SER A 44 17.17 -17.89 6.64
C SER A 44 15.82 -18.34 6.07
N ALA A 45 14.89 -17.40 5.88
CA ALA A 45 13.57 -17.67 5.34
C ALA A 45 13.66 -18.14 3.88
N ALA A 46 12.90 -19.17 3.54
CA ALA A 46 12.86 -19.70 2.20
C ALA A 46 11.49 -20.32 1.90
N PRO A 47 11.07 -20.38 0.64
CA PRO A 47 9.91 -21.15 0.25
C PRO A 47 10.02 -22.59 0.74
N GLY A 48 8.92 -23.10 1.33
CA GLY A 48 8.90 -24.43 1.94
C GLY A 48 9.51 -24.54 3.34
N ARG A 49 10.16 -23.49 3.84
CA ARG A 49 10.66 -23.37 5.22
C ARG A 49 10.40 -21.95 5.74
N PRO A 50 9.14 -21.55 5.89
CA PRO A 50 8.80 -20.19 6.27
C PRO A 50 9.20 -19.89 7.72
N VAL A 51 9.56 -18.63 7.98
CA VAL A 51 9.60 -18.10 9.35
C VAL A 51 8.17 -17.78 9.77
N ILE A 52 7.80 -18.23 10.96
CA ILE A 52 6.43 -18.13 11.44
C ILE A 52 6.33 -17.10 12.56
N PHE A 53 5.40 -16.17 12.38
CA PHE A 53 4.90 -15.25 13.39
C PHE A 53 3.48 -15.67 13.73
N ASP A 54 3.35 -16.58 14.68
CA ASP A 54 2.06 -17.06 15.18
C ASP A 54 1.55 -16.23 16.36
N HIS A 55 0.29 -16.39 16.73
CA HIS A 55 -0.39 -15.62 17.77
C HIS A 55 -0.39 -14.10 17.54
N VAL A 56 -0.29 -13.63 16.31
CA VAL A 56 -0.38 -12.22 15.98
C VAL A 56 -1.84 -11.84 15.83
N ALA A 57 -2.40 -11.11 16.80
CA ALA A 57 -3.76 -10.61 16.71
C ALA A 57 -3.96 -9.73 15.45
N GLU A 58 -5.17 -9.71 14.88
CA GLU A 58 -5.49 -8.94 13.67
C GLU A 58 -5.06 -7.47 13.78
N ALA A 59 -5.32 -6.84 14.94
CA ALA A 59 -4.89 -5.47 15.22
C ALA A 59 -3.35 -5.27 15.24
N GLY A 60 -2.58 -6.36 15.32
CA GLY A 60 -1.10 -6.34 15.29
C GLY A 60 -0.53 -6.54 13.88
N HIS A 61 -1.32 -6.93 12.89
CA HIS A 61 -0.81 -7.30 11.56
C HIS A 61 0.00 -6.18 10.92
N SER A 62 -0.49 -4.95 10.96
CA SER A 62 0.20 -3.79 10.36
C SER A 62 1.51 -3.45 11.07
N LEU A 63 1.57 -3.56 12.40
CA LEU A 63 2.80 -3.37 13.17
C LEU A 63 3.87 -4.41 12.77
N TYR A 64 3.49 -5.70 12.72
CA TYR A 64 4.41 -6.77 12.35
C TYR A 64 4.84 -6.66 10.88
N ALA A 65 3.91 -6.31 10.00
CA ALA A 65 4.23 -6.05 8.59
C ALA A 65 5.23 -4.90 8.44
N GLY A 66 5.05 -3.80 9.19
CA GLY A 66 6.01 -2.68 9.23
C GLY A 66 7.39 -3.10 9.75
N LEU A 67 7.44 -3.92 10.81
CA LEU A 67 8.69 -4.47 11.35
C LEU A 67 9.41 -5.38 10.35
N ILE A 68 8.68 -6.27 9.70
CA ILE A 68 9.21 -7.19 8.68
C ILE A 68 9.72 -6.39 7.48
N ALA A 69 8.93 -5.44 6.97
CA ALA A 69 9.31 -4.60 5.84
C ALA A 69 10.59 -3.79 6.16
N GLN A 70 10.64 -3.13 7.31
CA GLN A 70 11.80 -2.37 7.74
C GLN A 70 13.04 -3.26 7.88
N ARG A 71 12.89 -4.41 8.53
CA ARG A 71 14.00 -5.36 8.75
C ARG A 71 14.53 -5.90 7.43
N TRP A 72 13.62 -6.30 6.52
CA TRP A 72 14.00 -6.86 5.22
C TRP A 72 14.72 -5.84 4.34
N THR A 73 14.14 -4.64 4.18
CA THR A 73 14.73 -3.58 3.35
C THR A 73 16.10 -3.13 3.85
N GLN A 74 16.34 -3.11 5.16
CA GLN A 74 17.65 -2.79 5.72
C GLN A 74 18.73 -3.79 5.33
N ARG A 75 18.38 -5.07 5.14
CA ARG A 75 19.29 -6.17 4.81
C ARG A 75 19.37 -6.44 3.31
N HIS A 76 18.29 -6.21 2.60
CA HIS A 76 18.11 -6.46 1.19
C HIS A 76 17.66 -5.17 0.47
N PRO A 77 18.57 -4.21 0.20
CA PRO A 77 18.20 -2.91 -0.39
C PRO A 77 17.53 -3.01 -1.76
N MET A 78 17.73 -4.12 -2.47
CA MET A 78 17.08 -4.41 -3.76
C MET A 78 15.91 -5.38 -3.63
N GLY A 79 15.70 -5.92 -2.44
CA GLY A 79 14.60 -6.84 -2.15
C GLY A 79 13.35 -6.09 -1.71
N ARG A 80 12.21 -6.60 -2.13
CA ARG A 80 10.87 -6.10 -1.82
C ARG A 80 10.14 -7.09 -0.92
N VAL A 81 9.20 -6.59 -0.11
CA VAL A 81 8.28 -7.45 0.65
C VAL A 81 6.92 -7.45 -0.04
N TRP A 82 6.37 -8.66 -0.20
CA TRP A 82 5.05 -8.92 -0.76
C TRP A 82 4.16 -9.47 0.35
N PHE A 83 3.15 -8.72 0.75
CA PHE A 83 2.17 -9.15 1.75
C PHE A 83 0.95 -9.71 1.04
N THR A 84 0.67 -11.01 1.22
CA THR A 84 -0.51 -11.67 0.66
C THR A 84 -1.58 -11.79 1.72
N CYS A 85 -2.77 -11.30 1.42
CA CYS A 85 -3.93 -11.31 2.30
C CYS A 85 -4.99 -12.31 1.83
N PRO A 86 -5.83 -12.85 2.72
CA PRO A 86 -6.83 -13.84 2.37
C PRO A 86 -7.99 -13.28 1.53
N HIS A 87 -8.28 -12.00 1.65
CA HIS A 87 -9.36 -11.31 0.97
C HIS A 87 -9.14 -9.80 0.94
N ILE A 88 -9.89 -9.10 0.08
CA ILE A 88 -9.74 -7.66 -0.20
C ILE A 88 -9.83 -6.78 1.05
N LYS A 89 -10.72 -7.06 1.99
CA LYS A 89 -10.85 -6.26 3.22
C LYS A 89 -9.59 -6.33 4.10
N ALA A 90 -8.96 -7.50 4.20
CA ALA A 90 -7.70 -7.64 4.94
C ALA A 90 -6.56 -6.90 4.20
N GLN A 91 -6.56 -6.94 2.88
CA GLN A 91 -5.63 -6.22 2.02
C GLN A 91 -5.77 -4.70 2.22
N GLU A 92 -7.00 -4.17 2.14
CA GLU A 92 -7.30 -2.74 2.34
C GLU A 92 -6.87 -2.26 3.73
N ASN A 93 -7.21 -3.02 4.78
CA ASN A 93 -6.85 -2.69 6.16
C ASN A 93 -5.31 -2.63 6.31
N LEU A 94 -4.60 -3.65 5.83
CA LEU A 94 -3.15 -3.70 5.93
C LEU A 94 -2.50 -2.55 5.16
N HIS A 95 -2.95 -2.29 3.93
CA HIS A 95 -2.44 -1.19 3.11
C HIS A 95 -2.68 0.19 3.76
N ALA A 96 -3.88 0.42 4.29
CA ALA A 96 -4.23 1.69 4.95
C ALA A 96 -3.43 1.94 6.24
N GLU A 97 -3.04 0.89 6.95
CA GLU A 97 -2.35 1.01 8.24
C GLU A 97 -0.82 1.01 8.13
N LEU A 98 -0.23 0.44 7.08
CA LEU A 98 1.23 0.39 6.90
C LEU A 98 1.93 1.77 6.96
N PRO A 99 1.36 2.86 6.40
CA PRO A 99 1.95 4.20 6.50
C PRO A 99 2.07 4.71 7.94
N ILE A 100 1.24 4.25 8.89
CA ILE A 100 1.35 4.59 10.31
C ILE A 100 2.73 4.18 10.85
N TRP A 101 3.27 3.09 10.33
CA TRP A 101 4.55 2.50 10.72
C TRP A 101 5.72 2.99 9.85
N GLY A 102 5.46 3.97 8.96
CA GLY A 102 6.47 4.55 8.07
C GLY A 102 6.81 3.69 6.86
N SER A 103 5.90 2.81 6.46
CA SER A 103 6.05 1.95 5.29
C SER A 103 4.88 2.16 4.33
N ASP A 104 5.05 3.06 3.37
CA ASP A 104 4.11 3.14 2.25
C ASP A 104 4.20 1.84 1.43
N ALA A 105 3.10 1.44 0.80
CA ALA A 105 3.03 0.21 0.03
C ALA A 105 2.22 0.41 -1.26
N LEU A 106 2.51 -0.40 -2.27
CA LEU A 106 1.70 -0.50 -3.47
C LEU A 106 0.51 -1.43 -3.20
N PHE A 107 -0.68 -0.99 -3.59
CA PHE A 107 -1.89 -1.80 -3.55
C PHE A 107 -2.12 -2.42 -4.91
N LEU A 108 -2.06 -3.75 -5.03
CA LEU A 108 -2.41 -4.44 -6.27
C LEU A 108 -3.87 -4.88 -6.20
N PRO A 109 -4.78 -4.24 -6.94
CA PRO A 109 -6.19 -4.63 -6.95
C PRO A 109 -6.35 -6.08 -7.41
N GLU A 110 -7.26 -6.83 -6.78
CA GLU A 110 -7.65 -8.15 -7.24
C GLU A 110 -8.40 -8.02 -8.58
N HIS A 111 -8.18 -8.96 -9.49
CA HIS A 111 -8.95 -9.02 -10.73
C HIS A 111 -10.36 -9.46 -10.35
N GLU A 112 -11.36 -8.63 -10.59
CA GLU A 112 -12.76 -9.01 -10.39
C GLU A 112 -13.16 -10.10 -11.39
N TRP A 113 -12.99 -11.35 -11.00
CA TRP A 113 -13.65 -12.46 -11.63
C TRP A 113 -15.14 -12.40 -11.25
N SER A 114 -15.93 -11.66 -12.01
CA SER A 114 -17.36 -11.89 -11.98
C SER A 114 -17.56 -13.32 -12.48
N GLY A 115 -18.04 -14.21 -11.62
CA GLY A 115 -18.31 -15.61 -11.98
C GLY A 115 -19.43 -15.77 -13.04
N PHE A 116 -19.72 -14.73 -13.78
CA PHE A 116 -20.56 -14.65 -14.95
C PHE A 116 -19.63 -14.34 -16.13
N GLU A 117 -19.45 -15.31 -17.00
CA GLU A 117 -18.58 -15.27 -18.19
C GLU A 117 -18.83 -14.09 -19.15
N ASP A 118 -19.88 -13.28 -18.92
CA ASP A 118 -20.32 -12.19 -19.80
C ASP A 118 -20.10 -10.76 -19.22
N LEU A 119 -19.57 -10.61 -18.01
CA LEU A 119 -19.28 -9.28 -17.45
C LEU A 119 -17.80 -8.94 -17.66
N LEU A 120 -17.54 -7.93 -18.48
CA LEU A 120 -16.20 -7.35 -18.63
C LEU A 120 -15.75 -6.80 -17.27
N PRO A 121 -14.44 -6.96 -16.93
CA PRO A 121 -13.87 -6.35 -15.74
C PRO A 121 -14.17 -4.85 -15.67
N ASP A 122 -14.31 -4.31 -14.46
CA ASP A 122 -14.44 -2.86 -14.31
C ASP A 122 -13.21 -2.16 -14.93
N PRO A 123 -13.41 -1.28 -15.92
CA PRO A 123 -12.30 -0.63 -16.61
C PRO A 123 -11.41 0.21 -15.68
N GLU A 124 -11.97 0.71 -14.57
CA GLU A 124 -11.19 1.47 -13.58
C GLU A 124 -10.24 0.57 -12.81
N THR A 125 -10.75 -0.52 -12.26
CA THR A 125 -9.95 -1.51 -11.55
C THR A 125 -8.87 -2.12 -12.46
N ALA A 126 -9.21 -2.42 -13.71
CA ALA A 126 -8.25 -2.93 -14.69
C ALA A 126 -7.12 -1.94 -14.99
N ALA A 127 -7.46 -0.65 -15.16
CA ALA A 127 -6.47 0.39 -15.40
C ALA A 127 -5.56 0.63 -14.18
N GLU A 128 -6.11 0.67 -12.98
CA GLU A 128 -5.37 0.81 -11.73
C GLU A 128 -4.41 -0.37 -11.53
N ARG A 129 -4.88 -1.59 -11.83
CA ARG A 129 -4.06 -2.79 -11.78
C ARG A 129 -2.87 -2.72 -12.76
N LEU A 130 -3.07 -2.32 -14.01
CA LEU A 130 -2.00 -2.15 -14.99
C LEU A 130 -0.98 -1.10 -14.55
N ALA A 131 -1.45 0.03 -14.03
CA ALA A 131 -0.58 1.07 -13.50
C ALA A 131 0.26 0.55 -12.32
N THR A 132 -0.35 -0.20 -11.40
CA THR A 132 0.34 -0.80 -10.26
C THR A 132 1.34 -1.86 -10.70
N LEU A 133 1.02 -2.74 -11.66
CA LEU A 133 1.96 -3.74 -12.19
C LEU A 133 3.19 -3.09 -12.82
N ARG A 134 3.00 -1.99 -13.55
CA ARG A 134 4.11 -1.21 -14.09
C ARG A 134 4.96 -0.62 -12.97
N GLU A 135 4.35 0.00 -11.97
CA GLU A 135 5.07 0.57 -10.83
C GLU A 135 5.81 -0.51 -10.03
N ILE A 136 5.25 -1.69 -9.89
CA ILE A 136 5.92 -2.86 -9.32
C ILE A 136 7.16 -3.22 -10.11
N HIS A 137 7.14 -3.15 -11.44
CA HIS A 137 8.30 -3.44 -12.28
C HIS A 137 9.37 -2.35 -12.17
N GLU A 138 8.98 -1.09 -12.21
CA GLU A 138 9.90 0.07 -12.25
C GLU A 138 10.50 0.42 -10.89
N ARG A 139 9.78 0.17 -9.79
CA ARG A 139 10.18 0.54 -8.43
C ARG A 139 10.37 -0.69 -7.57
N ARG A 140 11.44 -0.68 -6.78
CA ARG A 140 11.77 -1.78 -5.84
C ARG A 140 11.73 -1.33 -4.38
N ASP A 141 11.52 -0.06 -4.13
CA ASP A 141 11.62 0.59 -2.82
C ASP A 141 10.36 0.45 -1.94
N LEU A 142 9.24 0.02 -2.52
CA LEU A 142 7.98 -0.14 -1.80
C LEU A 142 7.55 -1.61 -1.69
N PRO A 143 7.02 -2.03 -0.54
CA PRO A 143 6.27 -3.27 -0.40
C PRO A 143 5.05 -3.30 -1.32
N VAL A 144 4.55 -4.50 -1.58
CA VAL A 144 3.29 -4.73 -2.31
C VAL A 144 2.31 -5.44 -1.39
N VAL A 145 1.07 -4.98 -1.35
CA VAL A 145 -0.04 -5.64 -0.65
C VAL A 145 -1.04 -6.13 -1.68
N LEU A 146 -1.37 -7.42 -1.62
CA LEU A 146 -2.23 -8.08 -2.63
C LEU A 146 -3.06 -9.19 -1.98
N CYS A 147 -4.11 -9.63 -2.68
CA CYS A 147 -4.82 -10.85 -2.33
C CYS A 147 -4.06 -12.09 -2.79
N LEU A 148 -4.18 -13.19 -2.04
CA LEU A 148 -3.53 -14.47 -2.36
C LEU A 148 -3.91 -14.97 -3.77
N ALA A 149 -5.16 -14.80 -4.18
CA ALA A 149 -5.65 -15.20 -5.49
C ALA A 149 -4.88 -14.56 -6.65
N SER A 150 -4.35 -13.35 -6.44
CA SER A 150 -3.59 -12.64 -7.49
C SER A 150 -2.30 -13.33 -7.93
N PHE A 151 -1.74 -14.25 -7.16
CA PHE A 151 -0.57 -15.02 -7.59
C PHE A 151 -0.86 -16.05 -8.68
N ASP A 152 -2.10 -16.50 -8.78
CA ASP A 152 -2.54 -17.48 -9.79
C ASP A 152 -3.08 -16.81 -11.06
N GLU A 153 -3.19 -15.46 -11.05
CA GLU A 153 -3.70 -14.72 -12.18
C GLU A 153 -2.63 -14.53 -13.26
N ASP A 154 -3.10 -14.56 -14.51
CA ASP A 154 -2.29 -14.18 -15.65
C ASP A 154 -2.17 -12.65 -15.70
N VAL A 155 -0.95 -12.17 -15.86
CA VAL A 155 -0.60 -10.74 -15.91
C VAL A 155 0.31 -10.47 -17.10
N PRO A 156 0.39 -9.24 -17.63
CA PRO A 156 1.40 -8.89 -18.61
C PRO A 156 2.81 -9.20 -18.09
N ALA A 157 3.70 -9.67 -18.96
CA ALA A 157 5.08 -9.98 -18.57
C ALA A 157 5.80 -8.74 -18.00
N PRO A 158 6.71 -8.93 -17.02
CA PRO A 158 7.50 -7.83 -16.46
C PRO A 158 8.21 -7.02 -17.57
N GLY A 159 8.08 -5.71 -17.55
CA GLY A 159 8.65 -4.80 -18.56
C GLY A 159 7.79 -4.62 -19.82
N HIS A 160 6.92 -5.56 -20.17
CA HIS A 160 6.10 -5.45 -21.38
C HIS A 160 5.24 -4.16 -21.41
N LEU A 161 4.64 -3.80 -20.28
CA LEU A 161 3.87 -2.55 -20.16
C LEU A 161 4.73 -1.30 -20.37
N SER A 162 5.95 -1.29 -19.83
CA SER A 162 6.87 -0.16 -19.96
C SER A 162 7.36 0.01 -21.40
N ASP A 163 7.57 -1.09 -22.11
CA ASP A 163 8.00 -1.07 -23.53
C ASP A 163 6.90 -0.54 -24.47
N GLN A 164 5.64 -0.63 -24.05
CA GLN A 164 4.48 -0.19 -24.83
C GLN A 164 4.03 1.24 -24.49
N ILE A 165 4.73 1.93 -23.62
CA ILE A 165 4.38 3.30 -23.24
C ILE A 165 5.11 4.30 -24.13
N THR A 166 4.32 5.16 -24.79
CA THR A 166 4.83 6.35 -25.46
C THR A 166 4.71 7.54 -24.55
N ARG A 167 5.83 8.21 -24.30
CA ARG A 167 5.86 9.47 -23.55
C ARG A 167 5.84 10.66 -24.49
N LEU A 168 4.83 11.51 -24.31
CA LEU A 168 4.69 12.77 -25.02
C LEU A 168 5.02 13.95 -24.09
N GLN A 169 5.68 14.98 -24.64
CA GLN A 169 6.09 16.17 -23.89
C GLN A 169 5.73 17.45 -24.68
N THR A 170 5.45 18.51 -23.95
CA THR A 170 5.27 19.85 -24.56
C THR A 170 6.54 20.25 -25.34
N GLY A 171 6.36 20.72 -26.58
CA GLY A 171 7.44 21.07 -27.50
C GLY A 171 8.00 19.89 -28.33
N GLN A 172 7.50 18.68 -28.13
CA GLN A 172 7.84 17.52 -28.97
C GLN A 172 7.08 17.60 -30.29
N THR A 173 7.73 17.24 -31.38
CA THR A 173 7.10 17.11 -32.72
C THR A 173 6.57 15.69 -32.88
N ILE A 174 5.32 15.55 -33.27
CA ILE A 174 4.68 14.28 -33.61
C ILE A 174 3.93 14.39 -34.93
N ASP A 175 3.78 13.28 -35.65
CA ASP A 175 2.81 13.19 -36.76
C ASP A 175 1.44 12.78 -36.20
N PRO A 176 0.44 13.66 -36.20
CA PRO A 176 -0.88 13.35 -35.64
C PRO A 176 -1.59 12.18 -36.34
N ALA A 177 -1.31 11.99 -37.63
CA ALA A 177 -1.93 10.92 -38.40
C ALA A 177 -1.27 9.57 -38.08
N ALA A 178 0.06 9.54 -37.95
CA ALA A 178 0.80 8.35 -37.51
C ALA A 178 0.41 7.99 -36.09
N PHE A 179 0.37 8.96 -35.17
CA PHE A 179 -0.05 8.73 -33.78
C PHE A 179 -1.50 8.20 -33.68
N ALA A 180 -2.42 8.73 -34.48
CA ALA A 180 -3.79 8.19 -34.54
C ALA A 180 -3.84 6.75 -35.08
N ALA A 181 -2.96 6.39 -36.03
CA ALA A 181 -2.84 5.02 -36.51
C ALA A 181 -2.28 4.08 -35.44
N GLU A 182 -1.24 4.49 -34.69
CA GLU A 182 -0.69 3.75 -33.56
C GLU A 182 -1.75 3.50 -32.47
N LEU A 183 -2.59 4.51 -32.16
CA LEU A 183 -3.71 4.34 -31.23
C LEU A 183 -4.73 3.30 -31.72
N LEU A 184 -5.05 3.29 -33.02
CA LEU A 184 -5.94 2.29 -33.59
C LEU A 184 -5.33 0.87 -33.54
N GLU A 185 -4.05 0.72 -33.84
CA GLU A 185 -3.32 -0.54 -33.73
C GLU A 185 -3.22 -1.02 -32.27
N ALA A 186 -3.17 -0.09 -31.32
CA ALA A 186 -3.21 -0.35 -29.88
C ALA A 186 -4.61 -0.65 -29.32
N GLY A 187 -5.62 -0.83 -30.21
CA GLY A 187 -6.97 -1.17 -29.78
C GLY A 187 -7.84 0.00 -29.28
N TYR A 188 -7.40 1.24 -29.45
CA TYR A 188 -8.23 2.38 -29.08
C TYR A 188 -9.36 2.60 -30.08
N GLU A 189 -10.55 2.88 -29.55
CA GLU A 189 -11.72 3.24 -30.35
C GLU A 189 -11.66 4.71 -30.75
N LYS A 190 -11.76 4.99 -32.06
CA LYS A 190 -11.86 6.36 -32.55
C LYS A 190 -13.29 6.86 -32.43
N THR A 191 -13.48 7.93 -31.66
CA THR A 191 -14.78 8.53 -31.37
C THR A 191 -14.80 10.01 -31.79
N THR A 192 -15.97 10.65 -31.74
CA THR A 192 -16.08 12.10 -31.91
C THR A 192 -15.77 12.87 -30.65
N GLN A 193 -15.91 12.24 -29.49
CA GLN A 193 -15.67 12.79 -28.17
C GLN A 193 -15.31 11.64 -27.22
N VAL A 194 -14.34 11.83 -26.35
CA VAL A 194 -13.83 10.83 -25.43
C VAL A 194 -14.64 10.85 -24.14
N PHE A 195 -15.14 9.67 -23.71
CA PHE A 195 -15.91 9.50 -22.50
C PHE A 195 -15.37 8.40 -21.59
N GLN A 196 -14.63 7.44 -22.15
CA GLN A 196 -14.11 6.29 -21.40
C GLN A 196 -12.71 5.90 -21.84
N ARG A 197 -12.02 5.11 -21.00
CA ARG A 197 -10.69 4.59 -21.31
C ARG A 197 -10.70 3.78 -22.61
N GLY A 198 -9.57 3.80 -23.32
CA GLY A 198 -9.44 3.17 -24.62
C GLY A 198 -10.09 3.94 -25.75
N GLN A 199 -10.52 5.18 -25.55
CA GLN A 199 -11.06 6.04 -26.62
C GLN A 199 -10.11 7.16 -26.96
N PHE A 200 -10.16 7.59 -28.23
CA PHE A 200 -9.50 8.81 -28.68
C PHE A 200 -10.35 9.56 -29.70
N ALA A 201 -10.13 10.86 -29.81
CA ALA A 201 -10.77 11.73 -30.77
C ALA A 201 -9.75 12.68 -31.39
N VAL A 202 -9.86 12.92 -32.71
CA VAL A 202 -9.02 13.87 -33.45
C VAL A 202 -9.91 14.94 -34.03
N ARG A 203 -9.62 16.20 -33.68
CA ARG A 203 -10.40 17.37 -34.13
C ARG A 203 -9.46 18.54 -34.48
N GLY A 204 -9.15 18.70 -35.77
CA GLY A 204 -8.19 19.72 -36.21
C GLY A 204 -6.81 19.48 -35.57
N GLY A 205 -6.29 20.47 -34.88
CA GLY A 205 -5.02 20.38 -34.13
C GLY A 205 -5.14 19.87 -32.71
N ILE A 206 -6.19 19.10 -32.39
CA ILE A 206 -6.42 18.55 -31.05
C ILE A 206 -6.56 17.03 -31.15
N VAL A 207 -5.83 16.31 -30.31
CA VAL A 207 -5.98 14.87 -30.07
C VAL A 207 -6.35 14.67 -28.61
N ASP A 208 -7.55 14.18 -28.36
CA ASP A 208 -8.00 13.76 -27.03
C ASP A 208 -7.81 12.27 -26.90
N VAL A 209 -7.18 11.81 -25.82
CA VAL A 209 -6.92 10.38 -25.55
C VAL A 209 -7.24 10.05 -24.10
N PHE A 210 -7.96 8.97 -23.87
CA PHE A 210 -8.09 8.39 -22.53
C PHE A 210 -7.35 7.05 -22.49
N SER A 211 -6.12 7.10 -22.05
CA SER A 211 -5.26 5.93 -22.01
C SER A 211 -5.75 4.91 -20.97
N TRP A 212 -5.52 3.62 -21.24
CA TRP A 212 -5.98 2.50 -20.40
C TRP A 212 -5.53 2.60 -18.95
N GLN A 213 -4.28 3.04 -18.70
CA GLN A 213 -3.69 3.14 -17.36
C GLN A 213 -3.87 4.52 -16.69
N SER A 214 -4.49 5.49 -17.39
CA SER A 214 -4.57 6.87 -16.89
C SER A 214 -5.83 7.09 -16.05
N PRO A 215 -5.75 7.84 -14.95
CA PRO A 215 -6.93 8.19 -14.14
C PRO A 215 -7.84 9.22 -14.82
N ALA A 216 -7.31 10.01 -15.77
CA ALA A 216 -8.03 11.04 -16.49
C ALA A 216 -7.61 11.09 -17.97
N PRO A 217 -8.50 11.55 -18.88
CA PRO A 217 -8.15 11.75 -20.27
C PRO A 217 -7.25 12.98 -20.45
N VAL A 218 -6.47 12.94 -21.52
CA VAL A 218 -5.54 14.01 -21.88
C VAL A 218 -5.91 14.62 -23.22
N ARG A 219 -5.87 15.94 -23.29
CA ARG A 219 -5.97 16.74 -24.49
C ARG A 219 -4.58 17.18 -24.92
N ILE A 220 -4.20 16.80 -26.13
CA ILE A 220 -2.95 17.16 -26.80
C ILE A 220 -3.30 18.24 -27.80
N GLU A 221 -2.86 19.47 -27.56
CA GLU A 221 -3.05 20.60 -28.49
C GLU A 221 -1.81 20.74 -29.35
N LEU A 222 -1.98 20.78 -30.65
CA LEU A 222 -0.90 20.84 -31.64
C LEU A 222 -0.91 22.18 -32.36
N PHE A 223 0.29 22.74 -32.57
CA PHE A 223 0.53 23.83 -33.51
C PHE A 223 1.39 23.30 -34.67
N GLY A 224 0.74 23.02 -35.81
CA GLY A 224 1.35 22.15 -36.83
C GLY A 224 1.53 20.76 -36.31
N ASP A 225 2.77 20.26 -36.30
CA ASP A 225 3.15 18.97 -35.78
C ASP A 225 3.78 19.02 -34.36
N ASP A 226 3.91 20.25 -33.81
CA ASP A 226 4.49 20.44 -32.47
C ASP A 226 3.42 20.42 -31.38
N ILE A 227 3.67 19.74 -30.30
CA ILE A 227 2.81 19.71 -29.11
C ILE A 227 2.95 21.06 -28.40
N ASP A 228 1.90 21.90 -28.51
CA ASP A 228 1.84 23.22 -27.86
C ASP A 228 1.46 23.10 -26.40
N SER A 229 0.49 22.24 -26.07
CA SER A 229 0.10 21.99 -24.69
C SER A 229 -0.46 20.59 -24.47
N LEU A 230 -0.29 20.10 -23.23
CA LEU A 230 -0.88 18.89 -22.71
C LEU A 230 -1.75 19.24 -21.51
N ARG A 231 -2.98 18.74 -21.46
CA ARG A 231 -3.94 19.04 -20.38
C ARG A 231 -4.78 17.83 -20.04
N GLU A 232 -4.95 17.58 -18.76
CA GLU A 232 -6.06 16.73 -18.32
C GLU A 232 -7.37 17.47 -18.46
N PHE A 233 -8.44 16.76 -18.79
CA PHE A 233 -9.77 17.33 -18.87
C PHE A 233 -10.83 16.43 -18.25
N ASP A 234 -11.94 17.05 -17.85
CA ASP A 234 -13.09 16.35 -17.28
C ASP A 234 -13.94 15.76 -18.43
N VAL A 235 -14.32 14.48 -18.32
CA VAL A 235 -15.07 13.76 -19.36
C VAL A 235 -16.50 14.26 -19.53
N ASP A 236 -17.14 14.69 -18.44
CA ASP A 236 -18.52 15.16 -18.46
C ASP A 236 -18.63 16.61 -18.95
N GLU A 237 -17.79 17.47 -18.40
CA GLU A 237 -17.80 18.90 -18.73
C GLU A 237 -16.94 19.24 -19.97
N GLN A 238 -16.05 18.33 -20.40
CA GLN A 238 -15.08 18.51 -21.48
C GLN A 238 -14.18 19.73 -21.29
N THR A 239 -14.01 20.16 -20.05
CA THR A 239 -13.20 21.33 -19.66
C THR A 239 -11.83 20.87 -19.14
N SER A 240 -10.79 21.66 -19.42
CA SER A 240 -9.44 21.38 -18.93
C SER A 240 -9.37 21.58 -17.42
N VAL A 241 -8.83 20.56 -16.73
CA VAL A 241 -8.66 20.54 -15.27
C VAL A 241 -7.24 20.96 -14.89
N ARG A 242 -6.23 20.39 -15.55
CA ARG A 242 -4.83 20.58 -15.19
C ARG A 242 -3.92 20.59 -16.42
N ARG A 243 -2.90 21.45 -16.41
CA ARG A 243 -1.84 21.44 -17.42
C ARG A 243 -0.74 20.45 -17.01
N LEU A 244 -0.19 19.74 -18.01
CA LEU A 244 0.86 18.75 -17.83
C LEU A 244 2.09 19.16 -18.65
N ASP A 245 3.29 18.81 -18.17
CA ASP A 245 4.54 18.93 -18.93
C ASP A 245 4.78 17.71 -19.81
N SER A 246 4.32 16.55 -19.37
CA SER A 246 4.42 15.28 -20.12
C SER A 246 3.25 14.35 -19.77
N VAL A 247 2.95 13.44 -20.67
CA VAL A 247 1.95 12.37 -20.49
C VAL A 247 2.50 11.05 -21.02
N GLU A 248 2.06 9.98 -20.44
CA GLU A 248 2.36 8.61 -20.86
C GLU A 248 1.10 7.96 -21.39
N ILE A 249 1.18 7.39 -22.58
CA ILE A 249 0.07 6.71 -23.27
C ILE A 249 0.50 5.29 -23.56
N LEU A 250 -0.28 4.33 -23.11
CA LEU A 250 -0.07 2.92 -23.39
C LEU A 250 -0.54 2.64 -24.82
N LEU A 251 0.39 2.35 -25.72
CA LEU A 251 0.16 2.03 -27.13
C LEU A 251 0.17 0.51 -27.42
N GLY A 252 0.06 -0.30 -26.38
CA GLY A 252 -0.13 -1.74 -26.51
C GLY A 252 -1.54 -2.13 -26.12
N GLU A 253 -2.13 -3.08 -26.83
CA GLU A 253 -3.22 -3.82 -26.22
C GLU A 253 -2.66 -4.39 -24.91
N ALA A 254 -3.46 -4.30 -23.83
CA ALA A 254 -3.26 -5.17 -22.67
C ALA A 254 -3.47 -6.64 -23.14
N ASN A 255 -2.98 -6.94 -24.35
CA ASN A 255 -3.24 -8.14 -25.07
C ASN A 255 -2.36 -9.25 -24.53
N LEU A 256 -2.98 -10.25 -24.14
CA LEU A 256 -2.61 -11.50 -23.48
C LEU A 256 -1.60 -12.37 -24.25
N GLU A 257 -1.01 -11.88 -25.33
CA GLU A 257 -0.02 -12.65 -26.11
C GLU A 257 1.31 -12.85 -25.36
N HIS A 258 1.58 -12.02 -24.35
CA HIS A 258 2.76 -12.14 -23.48
C HIS A 258 2.31 -12.26 -22.03
N GLN A 259 1.45 -13.23 -21.75
CA GLN A 259 1.02 -13.55 -20.40
C GLN A 259 2.18 -14.16 -19.61
N SER A 260 2.25 -13.73 -18.36
CA SER A 260 3.17 -14.19 -17.36
C SER A 260 2.37 -14.40 -16.07
N ARG A 261 2.96 -15.03 -15.10
CA ARG A 261 2.35 -15.08 -13.77
C ARG A 261 2.89 -13.96 -12.89
N LEU A 262 2.10 -13.53 -11.92
CA LEU A 262 2.55 -12.50 -10.98
C LEU A 262 3.85 -12.91 -10.26
N THR A 263 4.09 -14.21 -10.07
CA THR A 263 5.34 -14.74 -9.52
C THR A 263 6.59 -14.37 -10.33
N ASP A 264 6.45 -14.04 -11.62
CA ASP A 264 7.57 -13.64 -12.47
C ASP A 264 8.02 -12.19 -12.21
N TYR A 265 7.23 -11.43 -11.43
CA TYR A 265 7.62 -10.11 -10.91
C TYR A 265 8.49 -10.19 -9.65
N LEU A 266 8.58 -11.38 -9.03
CA LEU A 266 9.40 -11.57 -7.84
C LEU A 266 10.89 -11.50 -8.21
N GLY A 267 11.62 -10.68 -7.48
CA GLY A 267 13.07 -10.65 -7.55
C GLY A 267 13.72 -11.73 -6.68
N PRO A 268 15.00 -12.01 -6.88
CA PRO A 268 15.72 -13.04 -6.12
C PRO A 268 15.82 -12.75 -4.62
N ASP A 269 15.80 -11.48 -4.25
CA ASP A 269 15.90 -11.01 -2.86
C ASP A 269 14.52 -10.59 -2.30
N ASP A 270 13.41 -10.92 -2.98
CA ASP A 270 12.08 -10.58 -2.51
C ASP A 270 11.60 -11.54 -1.43
N LEU A 271 10.88 -11.00 -0.45
CA LEU A 271 10.25 -11.77 0.63
C LEU A 271 8.73 -11.81 0.43
N VAL A 272 8.15 -12.99 0.35
CA VAL A 272 6.70 -13.17 0.35
C VAL A 272 6.25 -13.54 1.75
N VAL A 273 5.34 -12.74 2.30
CA VAL A 273 4.73 -12.89 3.62
C VAL A 273 3.26 -13.24 3.46
N ALA A 274 2.86 -14.42 3.91
CA ALA A 274 1.46 -14.82 3.97
C ALA A 274 0.83 -14.30 5.28
N VAL A 275 -0.22 -13.48 5.17
CA VAL A 275 -0.96 -12.90 6.30
C VAL A 275 -2.31 -13.60 6.40
N GLU A 276 -2.54 -14.37 7.48
CA GLU A 276 -3.79 -15.10 7.72
C GLU A 276 -4.28 -15.95 6.54
N CYS A 277 -3.39 -16.35 5.66
CA CYS A 277 -3.77 -17.16 4.51
C CYS A 277 -2.90 -18.43 4.41
N HIS A 278 -3.39 -19.41 3.65
CA HIS A 278 -2.59 -20.58 3.32
C HIS A 278 -1.32 -20.13 2.60
N THR A 279 -0.19 -20.70 3.00
CA THR A 279 1.12 -20.34 2.51
C THR A 279 1.19 -20.56 0.99
N PRO A 280 1.30 -19.53 0.14
CA PRO A 280 1.59 -19.73 -1.28
C PRO A 280 2.95 -20.40 -1.43
N LEU A 281 3.17 -21.09 -2.56
CA LEU A 281 4.44 -21.80 -2.82
C LEU A 281 5.68 -20.89 -2.69
N ALA A 282 5.52 -19.60 -2.99
CA ALA A 282 6.60 -18.62 -2.90
C ALA A 282 6.81 -18.03 -1.50
N ALA A 283 5.91 -18.30 -0.52
CA ALA A 283 6.00 -17.66 0.79
C ALA A 283 7.16 -18.21 1.62
N ALA A 284 7.95 -17.29 2.12
CA ALA A 284 9.05 -17.55 3.04
C ALA A 284 8.75 -17.05 4.47
N CYS A 285 7.62 -16.40 4.69
CA CYS A 285 7.17 -15.93 6.00
C CYS A 285 5.65 -16.13 6.13
N LEU A 286 5.20 -16.52 7.30
CA LEU A 286 3.78 -16.65 7.65
C LEU A 286 3.49 -15.82 8.89
N MET A 287 2.43 -15.01 8.84
CA MET A 287 1.88 -14.26 9.97
C MET A 287 0.44 -14.71 10.21
N THR A 288 0.11 -15.14 11.42
CA THR A 288 -1.21 -15.68 11.75
C THR A 288 -1.56 -15.48 13.23
N GLY A 289 -2.85 -15.29 13.51
CA GLY A 289 -3.40 -15.30 14.87
C GLY A 289 -3.52 -16.70 15.48
N ALA A 290 -3.46 -17.74 14.64
CA ALA A 290 -3.54 -19.11 15.12
C ALA A 290 -2.25 -19.54 15.82
N ALA A 291 -2.39 -20.40 16.85
CA ALA A 291 -1.28 -21.12 17.44
C ALA A 291 -0.87 -22.27 16.51
N LEU A 292 0.39 -22.32 16.10
CA LEU A 292 0.90 -23.44 15.31
C LEU A 292 1.74 -24.38 16.19
N GLU A 293 1.21 -25.55 16.47
CA GLU A 293 1.83 -26.55 17.36
C GLU A 293 3.27 -26.97 16.96
N SER A 294 3.65 -26.73 15.73
CA SER A 294 4.95 -27.14 15.18
C SER A 294 6.05 -26.09 15.29
N SER A 295 5.75 -24.89 15.75
CA SER A 295 6.74 -23.80 15.72
C SER A 295 7.88 -23.99 16.72
N GLY A 296 7.74 -24.88 17.70
CA GLY A 296 8.80 -25.21 18.68
C GLY A 296 9.36 -24.00 19.43
N THR A 297 8.69 -22.90 19.34
CA THR A 297 9.14 -21.63 19.86
C THR A 297 8.45 -21.33 21.16
N GLU A 298 9.28 -21.13 22.15
CA GLU A 298 8.89 -20.53 23.39
C GLU A 298 8.06 -19.28 23.10
N ASP A 299 6.93 -19.25 23.66
CA ASP A 299 5.95 -18.23 23.90
C ASP A 299 6.22 -16.83 23.34
N PHE A 300 6.34 -16.73 22.02
CA PHE A 300 6.27 -15.48 21.29
C PHE A 300 4.87 -14.84 21.43
N SER A 301 3.94 -15.65 21.82
CA SER A 301 2.53 -15.37 22.05
C SER A 301 2.28 -14.35 23.15
N THR A 302 3.17 -14.20 24.12
CA THR A 302 2.96 -13.25 25.23
C THR A 302 2.96 -11.80 24.81
N ALA A 303 3.56 -11.48 23.68
CA ALA A 303 3.58 -10.11 23.14
C ALA A 303 2.30 -9.73 22.39
N CYS A 304 1.49 -10.70 21.97
CA CYS A 304 0.32 -10.51 21.11
C CYS A 304 -0.97 -11.10 21.68
N HIS A 305 -0.95 -11.54 22.94
CA HIS A 305 -2.11 -12.14 23.55
C HIS A 305 -3.23 -11.15 23.78
N ASP A 306 -4.44 -11.61 23.49
CA ASP A 306 -5.63 -11.16 24.18
C ASP A 306 -5.44 -11.38 25.67
N ASN A 307 -4.94 -10.35 26.32
CA ASN A 307 -4.83 -10.39 27.76
C ASN A 307 -6.24 -10.41 28.36
N PRO A 308 -6.50 -11.21 29.43
CA PRO A 308 -7.78 -11.30 30.10
C PRO A 308 -8.32 -9.98 30.70
N THR A 309 -7.74 -8.84 30.40
CA THR A 309 -8.33 -7.52 30.67
C THR A 309 -9.70 -7.33 30.05
N GLY A 310 -10.11 -8.27 29.20
CA GLY A 310 -11.37 -8.22 28.47
C GLY A 310 -11.31 -7.27 27.27
N THR A 311 -12.17 -7.50 26.31
CA THR A 311 -12.45 -6.59 25.22
C THR A 311 -13.08 -5.32 25.81
N PHE A 312 -12.35 -4.21 25.74
CA PHE A 312 -12.93 -2.88 26.03
C PHE A 312 -13.48 -2.33 24.73
N GLU A 313 -14.78 -2.40 24.57
CA GLU A 313 -15.44 -1.68 23.48
C GLU A 313 -15.51 -0.20 23.82
N ALA A 314 -15.41 0.68 22.81
CA ALA A 314 -15.48 2.13 23.00
C ALA A 314 -16.73 2.58 23.77
N GLY A 315 -17.87 1.87 23.62
CA GLY A 315 -19.09 2.10 24.37
C GLY A 315 -18.97 1.78 25.86
N ASP A 316 -18.15 0.82 26.23
CA ASP A 316 -17.96 0.43 27.64
C ASP A 316 -17.25 1.54 28.44
N PHE A 317 -16.32 2.25 27.81
CA PHE A 317 -15.61 3.38 28.41
C PHE A 317 -16.53 4.54 28.75
N ILE A 318 -17.57 4.77 27.95
CA ILE A 318 -18.52 5.86 28.15
C ILE A 318 -19.56 5.51 29.23
N LEU A 319 -19.96 4.25 29.31
CA LEU A 319 -21.13 3.83 30.08
C LEU A 319 -20.81 3.14 31.42
N GLN A 320 -19.58 2.67 31.62
CA GLN A 320 -19.23 1.81 32.78
C GLN A 320 -18.00 2.33 33.53
N GLU A 321 -18.24 3.16 34.56
CA GLU A 321 -17.18 3.72 35.44
C GLU A 321 -16.30 2.62 36.06
N GLN A 322 -16.88 1.51 36.49
CA GLN A 322 -16.17 0.39 37.07
C GLN A 322 -15.19 -0.28 36.07
N LYS A 323 -15.51 -0.36 34.78
CA LYS A 323 -14.58 -0.87 33.75
C LYS A 323 -13.43 0.10 33.51
N ARG A 324 -13.67 1.43 33.55
CA ARG A 324 -12.61 2.44 33.44
C ARG A 324 -11.61 2.32 34.59
N GLU A 325 -12.10 2.15 35.83
CA GLU A 325 -11.25 1.96 37.00
C GLU A 325 -10.41 0.68 36.89
N GLN A 326 -10.99 -0.43 36.45
CA GLN A 326 -10.29 -1.69 36.23
C GLN A 326 -9.20 -1.56 35.18
N PHE A 327 -9.51 -0.87 34.06
CA PHE A 327 -8.53 -0.62 33.01
C PHE A 327 -7.37 0.26 33.47
N ALA A 328 -7.67 1.36 34.19
CA ALA A 328 -6.65 2.25 34.75
C ALA A 328 -5.75 1.50 35.75
N ALA A 329 -6.34 0.68 36.61
CA ALA A 329 -5.60 -0.16 37.57
C ALA A 329 -4.69 -1.16 36.85
N GLN A 330 -5.17 -1.79 35.77
CA GLN A 330 -4.38 -2.72 34.98
C GLN A 330 -3.21 -2.04 34.28
N MET A 331 -3.42 -0.86 33.66
CA MET A 331 -2.34 -0.07 33.09
C MET A 331 -1.28 0.31 34.12
N GLY A 332 -1.74 0.71 35.33
CA GLY A 332 -0.84 0.99 36.44
C GLY A 332 0.01 -0.21 36.83
N ALA A 333 -0.58 -1.40 36.88
CA ALA A 333 0.11 -2.66 37.17
C ALA A 333 1.16 -2.99 36.09
N TRP A 334 0.80 -2.91 34.82
CA TRP A 334 1.75 -3.14 33.71
C TRP A 334 2.92 -2.17 33.72
N ASN A 335 2.65 -0.88 33.97
CA ASN A 335 3.71 0.11 34.07
C ASN A 335 4.65 -0.15 35.28
N ALA A 336 4.09 -0.62 36.41
CA ALA A 336 4.87 -1.01 37.57
C ALA A 336 5.74 -2.25 37.31
N ASP A 337 5.27 -3.17 36.50
CA ASP A 337 5.99 -4.38 36.05
C ASP A 337 7.00 -4.08 34.92
N GLY A 338 7.13 -2.84 34.48
CA GLY A 338 8.10 -2.40 33.47
C GLY A 338 7.60 -2.54 32.02
N TRP A 339 6.30 -2.80 31.81
CA TRP A 339 5.72 -2.81 30.46
C TRP A 339 5.60 -1.41 29.87
N THR A 340 5.84 -1.29 28.57
CA THR A 340 5.49 -0.11 27.81
C THR A 340 4.06 -0.23 27.31
N VAL A 341 3.19 0.67 27.77
CA VAL A 341 1.79 0.71 27.34
C VAL A 341 1.64 1.80 26.29
N ALA A 342 1.14 1.44 25.11
CA ALA A 342 0.80 2.37 24.05
C ALA A 342 -0.68 2.25 23.69
N MET A 343 -1.34 3.38 23.50
CA MET A 343 -2.73 3.44 23.09
C MET A 343 -2.86 4.23 21.80
N ALA A 344 -3.60 3.69 20.84
CA ALA A 344 -3.92 4.33 19.59
C ALA A 344 -5.38 4.84 19.64
N PHE A 345 -5.59 6.03 19.10
CA PHE A 345 -6.90 6.67 19.01
C PHE A 345 -7.14 7.15 17.58
N ASN A 346 -8.38 7.11 17.12
CA ASN A 346 -8.75 7.54 15.77
C ASN A 346 -8.80 9.07 15.61
N SER A 347 -8.92 9.80 16.71
CA SER A 347 -9.04 11.26 16.68
C SER A 347 -8.49 11.92 17.94
N GLN A 348 -8.07 13.19 17.81
CA GLN A 348 -7.65 14.00 18.94
C GLN A 348 -8.76 14.14 20.01
N GLY A 349 -10.02 14.22 19.60
CA GLY A 349 -11.14 14.30 20.53
C GLY A 349 -11.34 13.03 21.38
N GLU A 350 -10.85 11.87 20.93
CA GLU A 350 -10.82 10.66 21.75
C GLU A 350 -9.69 10.71 22.77
N VAL A 351 -8.52 11.20 22.36
CA VAL A 351 -7.38 11.43 23.29
C VAL A 351 -7.78 12.37 24.42
N ASP A 352 -8.40 13.50 24.07
CA ASP A 352 -8.82 14.53 25.05
C ASP A 352 -9.83 13.93 26.05
N ARG A 353 -10.82 13.19 25.57
CA ARG A 353 -11.81 12.50 26.43
C ARG A 353 -11.22 11.40 27.28
N PHE A 354 -10.15 10.76 26.83
CA PHE A 354 -9.49 9.71 27.59
C PHE A 354 -8.62 10.30 28.71
N THR A 355 -8.08 11.50 28.51
CA THR A 355 -7.20 12.19 29.48
C THR A 355 -7.97 13.03 30.52
N GLU A 356 -9.26 13.34 30.29
CA GLU A 356 -10.19 13.95 31.27
C GLU A 356 -10.64 12.96 32.33
#